data_b0fb02ce16c81d42a0f760b44fa343c5
#
_entry.id   b0fb02ce16c81d42a0f760b44fa343c5
#
_cell.length_a   1.000
_cell.length_b   1.000
_cell.length_c   1.000
_cell.angle_alpha   90.00
_cell.angle_beta   90.00
_cell.angle_gamma   90.00
#
_symmetry.space_group_name_H-M   'P 1'
#
loop_
_entity.id
_entity.type
_entity.pdbx_description
1 polymer ?
#
loop_
_entity_poly.entity_id
_entity_poly.type
_entity_poly.pdbx_seq_one_letter_code
_entity_poly.pdbx_strand_id
1 'polypeptide(L)'
;MRYLISLFFFCWLLALTGAAQAPTDIHGTWTAEIHTGKVYLQVRTAPPPDWTRSGNWNNDWNMGQSLPVEDLAGLANSDQFTMASVKFDLRREAGSMAFEGSFRDGRGAGLFTFAPRDAYVSEMRALGYTDDMPLWRRFQLAVHDVGPKYIRDLKSEGYDKLSLDQIQRAKTHGVTTDYVKEIKGQGFKVATLEELVHARDHGVTGDFVKTLKAEGFTGATLEEFVRLRDHGVTQSFIQDMKKAGFTGATVEDMVRARDHGVKPEYVQEIRRLGLGVNTLEQFVRLRDHGITVEYVKALEAQGFKNVPVEDLVRTKDHGVSAEFVADMKEIGLRNLTLSQIVRLRDHGITPGFVNHARARGYKTTDPDELVRLKNGGLWR
;
A
#
# COMPACT_ATOMS: atom_id res chain seq x y z
N MET A 1 79.25 -42.84 -47.95
CA MET A 1 79.04 -41.63 -47.10
C MET A 1 77.95 -40.80 -47.75
N ARG A 2 76.74 -40.90 -47.22
CA ARG A 2 75.57 -40.15 -47.70
C ARG A 2 75.06 -39.34 -46.54
N TYR A 3 75.15 -38.02 -46.67
CA TYR A 3 74.55 -37.08 -45.69
C TYR A 3 73.12 -36.86 -46.03
N LEU A 4 72.25 -37.18 -45.08
CA LEU A 4 70.82 -36.83 -45.10
C LEU A 4 70.67 -35.47 -44.40
N ILE A 5 70.19 -34.48 -45.13
CA ILE A 5 69.81 -33.14 -44.60
C ILE A 5 68.33 -33.24 -44.30
N SER A 6 68.02 -33.12 -43.02
CA SER A 6 66.58 -33.10 -42.53
C SER A 6 66.17 -31.62 -42.50
N LEU A 7 65.16 -31.28 -43.34
CA LEU A 7 64.56 -29.94 -43.38
C LEU A 7 63.40 -29.92 -42.33
N PHE A 8 63.57 -29.18 -41.30
CA PHE A 8 62.47 -28.86 -40.35
C PHE A 8 61.62 -27.72 -40.93
N PHE A 9 60.38 -28.05 -41.35
CA PHE A 9 59.36 -27.03 -41.63
C PHE A 9 58.70 -26.58 -40.32
N PHE A 10 58.99 -25.34 -39.93
CA PHE A 10 58.34 -24.66 -38.81
C PHE A 10 57.02 -24.07 -39.33
N CYS A 11 55.89 -24.74 -39.07
CA CYS A 11 54.58 -24.21 -39.37
C CYS A 11 54.20 -23.16 -38.27
N TRP A 12 54.30 -21.90 -38.62
CA TRP A 12 53.76 -20.82 -37.78
C TRP A 12 52.21 -20.85 -37.91
N LEU A 13 51.52 -21.36 -36.89
CA LEU A 13 50.10 -21.15 -36.73
C LEU A 13 49.89 -19.73 -36.23
N LEU A 14 49.51 -18.80 -37.11
CA LEU A 14 48.92 -17.53 -36.74
C LEU A 14 47.56 -17.81 -36.14
N ALA A 15 47.47 -17.83 -34.79
CA ALA A 15 46.22 -17.73 -34.07
C ALA A 15 45.65 -16.32 -34.31
N LEU A 16 44.75 -16.20 -35.28
CA LEU A 16 43.85 -15.06 -35.39
C LEU A 16 42.92 -15.08 -34.14
N THR A 17 43.34 -14.38 -33.08
CA THR A 17 42.42 -13.98 -32.01
C THR A 17 41.48 -12.93 -32.61
N GLY A 18 40.42 -13.38 -33.25
CA GLY A 18 39.32 -12.51 -33.58
C GLY A 18 38.77 -11.94 -32.26
N ALA A 19 39.01 -10.67 -32.01
CA ALA A 19 38.29 -9.97 -30.95
C ALA A 19 36.82 -10.15 -31.25
N ALA A 20 36.08 -10.88 -30.39
CA ALA A 20 34.64 -11.03 -30.51
C ALA A 20 34.07 -9.61 -30.50
N GLN A 21 33.43 -9.23 -31.60
CA GLN A 21 32.81 -7.91 -31.74
C GLN A 21 31.73 -7.83 -30.65
N ALA A 22 31.75 -6.76 -29.86
CA ALA A 22 30.73 -6.58 -28.83
C ALA A 22 29.32 -6.66 -29.46
N PRO A 23 28.35 -7.31 -28.81
CA PRO A 23 27.03 -7.46 -29.36
C PRO A 23 26.42 -6.07 -29.63
N THR A 24 25.79 -5.90 -30.79
CA THR A 24 25.17 -4.65 -31.25
C THR A 24 23.70 -4.56 -30.84
N ASP A 25 23.10 -5.66 -30.39
CA ASP A 25 21.70 -5.82 -30.03
C ASP A 25 21.52 -6.77 -28.84
N ILE A 26 20.32 -6.75 -28.25
CA ILE A 26 19.91 -7.67 -27.17
C ILE A 26 18.71 -8.47 -27.66
N HIS A 27 18.76 -9.78 -27.45
CA HIS A 27 17.69 -10.69 -27.77
C HIS A 27 17.08 -11.29 -26.52
N GLY A 28 15.79 -11.65 -26.59
CA GLY A 28 15.10 -12.32 -25.50
C GLY A 28 13.73 -12.85 -25.92
N THR A 29 12.97 -13.24 -24.92
CA THR A 29 11.59 -13.72 -25.08
C THR A 29 10.61 -12.69 -24.51
N TRP A 30 9.40 -12.72 -25.03
CA TRP A 30 8.31 -11.92 -24.50
C TRP A 30 7.04 -12.74 -24.32
N THR A 31 6.20 -12.30 -23.37
CA THR A 31 4.80 -12.70 -23.27
C THR A 31 3.94 -11.44 -23.15
N ALA A 32 2.70 -11.51 -23.64
CA ALA A 32 1.78 -10.38 -23.54
C ALA A 32 0.34 -10.87 -23.32
N GLU A 33 -0.45 -10.02 -22.64
CA GLU A 33 -1.90 -10.20 -22.50
C GLU A 33 -2.58 -8.85 -22.80
N ILE A 34 -3.52 -8.86 -23.76
CA ILE A 34 -4.32 -7.69 -24.14
C ILE A 34 -5.60 -7.70 -23.33
N HIS A 35 -5.88 -6.62 -22.61
CA HIS A 35 -7.13 -6.45 -21.87
C HIS A 35 -7.56 -4.99 -21.82
N THR A 36 -8.79 -4.71 -22.23
CA THR A 36 -9.42 -3.36 -22.17
C THR A 36 -8.54 -2.23 -22.69
N GLY A 37 -7.95 -2.40 -23.89
CA GLY A 37 -7.12 -1.38 -24.54
C GLY A 37 -5.70 -1.25 -24.00
N LYS A 38 -5.28 -2.13 -23.10
CA LYS A 38 -3.93 -2.21 -22.57
C LYS A 38 -3.28 -3.55 -22.88
N VAL A 39 -1.96 -3.54 -22.98
CA VAL A 39 -1.14 -4.75 -23.09
C VAL A 39 -0.27 -4.87 -21.85
N TYR A 40 -0.42 -5.93 -21.11
CA TYR A 40 0.58 -6.32 -20.12
C TYR A 40 1.68 -7.07 -20.85
N LEU A 41 2.80 -6.39 -21.11
CA LEU A 41 3.95 -6.93 -21.84
C LEU A 41 5.05 -7.29 -20.86
N GLN A 42 5.51 -8.53 -20.92
CA GLN A 42 6.63 -9.04 -20.15
C GLN A 42 7.79 -9.40 -21.09
N VAL A 43 8.98 -8.91 -20.79
CA VAL A 43 10.21 -9.22 -21.52
C VAL A 43 11.20 -9.94 -20.61
N ARG A 44 11.93 -10.89 -21.17
CA ARG A 44 12.93 -11.70 -20.47
C ARG A 44 14.17 -11.90 -21.33
N THR A 45 15.34 -11.64 -20.77
CA THR A 45 16.63 -11.78 -21.46
C THR A 45 17.74 -12.13 -20.47
N ALA A 46 18.79 -12.78 -20.95
CA ALA A 46 20.01 -12.99 -20.18
C ALA A 46 20.79 -11.68 -20.04
N PRO A 47 21.13 -11.23 -18.81
CA PRO A 47 22.02 -10.10 -18.62
C PRO A 47 23.45 -10.44 -19.05
N PRO A 48 24.32 -9.43 -19.31
CA PRO A 48 25.72 -9.69 -19.59
C PRO A 48 26.43 -10.33 -18.38
N PRO A 49 27.50 -11.11 -18.60
CA PRO A 49 28.17 -11.90 -17.56
C PRO A 49 28.73 -11.11 -16.39
N ASP A 50 29.06 -9.84 -16.61
CA ASP A 50 29.58 -8.89 -15.62
C ASP A 50 28.47 -8.19 -14.80
N TRP A 51 27.21 -8.47 -15.09
CA TRP A 51 26.10 -7.91 -14.35
C TRP A 51 25.83 -8.69 -13.06
N THR A 52 26.29 -8.16 -11.94
CA THR A 52 26.04 -8.75 -10.61
C THR A 52 24.79 -8.16 -9.96
N ARG A 53 23.76 -8.97 -9.80
CA ARG A 53 22.62 -8.68 -8.91
C ARG A 53 22.90 -9.37 -7.57
N SER A 54 22.84 -8.64 -6.46
CA SER A 54 22.89 -9.26 -5.13
C SER A 54 21.63 -10.09 -4.89
N GLY A 55 21.74 -11.41 -5.04
CA GLY A 55 20.64 -12.35 -4.80
C GLY A 55 20.69 -13.57 -5.70
N ASN A 56 20.52 -14.74 -5.11
CA ASN A 56 20.63 -16.06 -5.71
C ASN A 56 19.37 -16.42 -6.53
N TRP A 57 19.18 -15.77 -7.70
CA TRP A 57 18.05 -16.05 -8.60
C TRP A 57 18.58 -16.41 -9.99
N ASN A 58 17.87 -17.30 -10.68
CA ASN A 58 18.18 -17.71 -12.06
C ASN A 58 18.65 -16.53 -12.91
N ASN A 59 19.67 -16.74 -13.72
CA ASN A 59 20.44 -15.74 -14.48
C ASN A 59 19.63 -14.86 -15.46
N ASP A 60 18.32 -14.92 -15.49
CA ASP A 60 17.50 -14.18 -16.43
C ASP A 60 16.93 -12.89 -15.80
N TRP A 61 17.17 -11.79 -16.47
CA TRP A 61 16.49 -10.54 -16.16
C TRP A 61 15.10 -10.52 -16.79
N ASN A 62 14.10 -10.09 -16.04
CA ASN A 62 12.73 -9.93 -16.53
C ASN A 62 12.10 -8.63 -16.05
N MET A 63 11.18 -8.09 -16.83
CA MET A 63 10.35 -6.95 -16.48
C MET A 63 9.00 -7.03 -17.18
N GLY A 64 7.93 -6.74 -16.41
CA GLY A 64 6.58 -6.60 -16.92
C GLY A 64 6.09 -5.16 -16.77
N GLN A 65 5.36 -4.67 -17.77
CA GLN A 65 4.73 -3.35 -17.75
C GLN A 65 3.39 -3.37 -18.49
N SER A 66 2.48 -2.51 -18.03
CA SER A 66 1.20 -2.29 -18.73
C SER A 66 1.34 -1.07 -19.63
N LEU A 67 1.09 -1.25 -20.93
CA LEU A 67 1.21 -0.22 -21.96
C LEU A 67 -0.15 -0.04 -22.67
N PRO A 68 -0.49 1.17 -23.14
CA PRO A 68 -1.55 1.33 -24.10
C PRO A 68 -1.24 0.53 -25.38
N VAL A 69 -2.26 -0.08 -26.00
CA VAL A 69 -2.05 -0.84 -27.26
C VAL A 69 -1.49 0.04 -28.36
N GLU A 70 -1.88 1.30 -28.41
CA GLU A 70 -1.42 2.30 -29.38
C GLU A 70 0.09 2.59 -29.31
N ASP A 71 0.75 2.33 -28.18
CA ASP A 71 2.21 2.45 -28.05
C ASP A 71 2.95 1.32 -28.79
N LEU A 72 2.25 0.25 -29.15
CA LEU A 72 2.79 -0.94 -29.80
C LEU A 72 2.39 -0.98 -31.26
N ALA A 73 3.22 -0.39 -32.11
CA ALA A 73 2.96 -0.30 -33.55
C ALA A 73 2.87 -1.70 -34.18
N GLY A 74 1.71 -2.05 -34.74
CA GLY A 74 1.44 -3.34 -35.36
C GLY A 74 0.52 -4.28 -34.55
N LEU A 75 0.12 -3.90 -33.33
CA LEU A 75 -0.87 -4.64 -32.55
C LEU A 75 -2.30 -4.09 -32.77
N ALA A 76 -3.28 -5.01 -32.85
CA ALA A 76 -4.69 -4.67 -32.84
C ALA A 76 -5.23 -4.58 -31.40
N ASN A 77 -6.12 -3.61 -31.16
CA ASN A 77 -6.77 -3.45 -29.86
C ASN A 77 -7.99 -4.36 -29.74
N SER A 78 -7.77 -5.61 -29.36
CA SER A 78 -8.84 -6.60 -29.15
C SER A 78 -8.43 -7.63 -28.10
N ASP A 79 -9.26 -7.84 -27.09
CA ASP A 79 -9.06 -8.85 -26.05
C ASP A 79 -9.11 -10.29 -26.63
N GLN A 80 -9.67 -10.46 -27.84
CA GLN A 80 -9.72 -11.75 -28.54
C GLN A 80 -8.76 -11.80 -29.73
N PHE A 81 -7.75 -10.92 -29.74
CA PHE A 81 -6.78 -10.88 -30.83
C PHE A 81 -6.07 -12.21 -31.01
N THR A 82 -6.22 -12.79 -32.20
CA THR A 82 -5.59 -14.05 -32.59
C THR A 82 -4.87 -13.88 -33.91
N MET A 83 -3.57 -14.17 -33.93
CA MET A 83 -2.74 -14.09 -35.13
C MET A 83 -1.59 -15.12 -35.02
N ALA A 84 -1.45 -15.97 -36.03
CA ALA A 84 -0.42 -17.02 -36.05
C ALA A 84 1.00 -16.47 -36.22
N SER A 85 1.14 -15.31 -36.83
CA SER A 85 2.42 -14.60 -36.96
C SER A 85 2.17 -13.10 -36.81
N VAL A 86 2.78 -12.47 -35.82
CA VAL A 86 2.64 -11.05 -35.55
C VAL A 86 4.03 -10.42 -35.45
N LYS A 87 4.13 -9.19 -35.93
CA LYS A 87 5.29 -8.31 -35.73
C LYS A 87 4.79 -7.00 -35.20
N PHE A 88 5.41 -6.50 -34.14
CA PHE A 88 5.10 -5.18 -33.57
C PHE A 88 6.33 -4.56 -32.94
N ASP A 89 6.33 -3.24 -32.81
CA ASP A 89 7.45 -2.47 -32.27
C ASP A 89 7.04 -1.64 -31.05
N LEU A 90 7.94 -1.56 -30.07
CA LEU A 90 7.92 -0.55 -29.02
C LEU A 90 9.09 0.42 -29.25
N ARG A 91 8.76 1.65 -29.63
CA ARG A 91 9.76 2.69 -29.92
C ARG A 91 9.95 3.59 -28.72
N ARG A 92 11.22 3.72 -28.30
CA ARG A 92 11.65 4.57 -27.19
C ARG A 92 12.82 5.48 -27.63
N GLU A 93 13.06 6.58 -26.91
CA GLU A 93 14.16 7.48 -27.24
C GLU A 93 15.54 6.80 -27.12
N ALA A 94 15.70 5.81 -26.24
CA ALA A 94 16.94 5.05 -26.07
C ALA A 94 17.16 3.95 -27.14
N GLY A 95 16.12 3.54 -27.86
CA GLY A 95 16.17 2.49 -28.88
C GLY A 95 14.81 1.88 -29.15
N SER A 96 14.75 0.88 -30.03
CA SER A 96 13.52 0.19 -30.41
C SER A 96 13.57 -1.28 -30.02
N MET A 97 12.46 -1.80 -29.50
CA MET A 97 12.25 -3.25 -29.33
C MET A 97 11.32 -3.74 -30.42
N ALA A 98 11.83 -4.64 -31.27
CA ALA A 98 11.06 -5.33 -32.29
C ALA A 98 10.64 -6.70 -31.74
N PHE A 99 9.35 -7.01 -31.83
CA PHE A 99 8.73 -8.23 -31.32
C PHE A 99 8.20 -9.09 -32.47
N GLU A 100 8.49 -10.38 -32.42
CA GLU A 100 7.96 -11.36 -33.36
C GLU A 100 7.38 -12.56 -32.58
N GLY A 101 6.23 -13.07 -32.99
CA GLY A 101 5.60 -14.18 -32.31
C GLY A 101 4.18 -14.46 -32.77
N SER A 102 3.34 -14.93 -31.86
CA SER A 102 1.94 -15.23 -32.14
C SER A 102 1.03 -14.80 -30.99
N PHE A 103 -0.24 -14.59 -31.30
CA PHE A 103 -1.30 -14.38 -30.32
C PHE A 103 -2.42 -15.40 -30.50
N ARG A 104 -3.03 -15.80 -29.37
CA ARG A 104 -4.28 -16.56 -29.31
C ARG A 104 -5.14 -16.00 -28.18
N ASP A 105 -6.34 -15.59 -28.52
CA ASP A 105 -7.34 -15.08 -27.57
C ASP A 105 -6.76 -13.97 -26.63
N GLY A 106 -6.09 -12.99 -27.24
CA GLY A 106 -5.46 -11.87 -26.52
C GLY A 106 -4.16 -12.19 -25.78
N ARG A 107 -3.69 -13.45 -25.80
CA ARG A 107 -2.43 -13.86 -25.17
C ARG A 107 -1.38 -14.17 -26.22
N GLY A 108 -0.19 -13.60 -26.06
CA GLY A 108 0.90 -13.76 -27.01
C GLY A 108 2.22 -14.11 -26.38
N ALA A 109 3.09 -14.70 -27.21
CA ALA A 109 4.47 -14.99 -26.86
C ALA A 109 5.36 -15.01 -28.09
N GLY A 110 6.65 -14.78 -27.90
CA GLY A 110 7.62 -14.82 -28.98
C GLY A 110 9.01 -14.34 -28.58
N LEU A 111 9.72 -13.84 -29.58
CA LEU A 111 11.08 -13.31 -29.43
C LEU A 111 11.09 -11.81 -29.62
N PHE A 112 12.01 -11.11 -28.95
CA PHE A 112 12.26 -9.71 -29.19
C PHE A 112 13.73 -9.44 -29.47
N THR A 113 13.98 -8.36 -30.17
CA THR A 113 15.31 -7.80 -30.40
C THR A 113 15.28 -6.33 -30.04
N PHE A 114 16.23 -5.90 -29.19
CA PHE A 114 16.42 -4.47 -28.89
C PHE A 114 17.60 -3.95 -29.71
N ALA A 115 17.34 -2.89 -30.47
CA ALA A 115 18.32 -2.11 -31.20
C ALA A 115 18.45 -0.70 -30.57
N PRO A 116 19.64 -0.32 -30.06
CA PRO A 116 19.84 1.00 -29.48
C PRO A 116 19.78 2.09 -30.57
N ARG A 117 19.38 3.31 -30.19
CA ARG A 117 19.46 4.48 -31.06
C ARG A 117 20.83 5.15 -30.92
N ASP A 118 21.54 5.34 -32.02
CA ASP A 118 22.94 5.86 -32.02
C ASP A 118 23.05 7.25 -31.39
N ALA A 119 22.11 8.15 -31.68
CA ALA A 119 22.13 9.52 -31.16
C ALA A 119 21.86 9.61 -29.64
N TYR A 120 21.32 8.57 -29.02
CA TYR A 120 20.89 8.61 -27.61
C TYR A 120 22.03 9.00 -26.66
N VAL A 121 23.19 8.37 -26.79
CA VAL A 121 24.35 8.62 -25.93
C VAL A 121 24.83 10.07 -26.04
N SER A 122 24.89 10.61 -27.25
CA SER A 122 25.31 11.99 -27.46
C SER A 122 24.32 13.01 -26.90
N GLU A 123 23.01 12.73 -27.01
CA GLU A 123 21.96 13.56 -26.42
C GLU A 123 21.99 13.53 -24.89
N MET A 124 22.25 12.36 -24.29
CA MET A 124 22.40 12.21 -22.83
C MET A 124 23.63 12.95 -22.31
N ARG A 125 24.76 12.89 -23.05
CA ARG A 125 25.96 13.67 -22.72
C ARG A 125 25.70 15.17 -22.77
N ALA A 126 24.95 15.64 -23.75
CA ALA A 126 24.56 17.04 -23.83
C ALA A 126 23.68 17.50 -22.66
N LEU A 127 22.99 16.57 -21.98
CA LEU A 127 22.22 16.82 -20.77
C LEU A 127 23.06 16.69 -19.48
N GLY A 128 24.36 16.38 -19.60
CA GLY A 128 25.29 16.27 -18.48
C GLY A 128 25.53 14.85 -17.95
N TYR A 129 24.99 13.82 -18.61
CA TYR A 129 25.21 12.41 -18.25
C TYR A 129 26.37 11.85 -19.07
N THR A 130 27.56 11.95 -18.51
CA THR A 130 28.83 11.61 -19.19
C THR A 130 29.33 10.20 -18.93
N ASP A 131 28.68 9.48 -17.99
CA ASP A 131 28.99 8.10 -17.66
C ASP A 131 28.89 7.19 -18.90
N ASP A 132 29.66 6.09 -18.87
CA ASP A 132 29.58 5.09 -19.93
C ASP A 132 28.18 4.45 -19.95
N MET A 133 27.65 4.30 -21.18
CA MET A 133 26.33 3.72 -21.42
C MET A 133 26.46 2.48 -22.31
N PRO A 134 26.93 1.35 -21.76
CA PRO A 134 27.00 0.10 -22.50
C PRO A 134 25.60 -0.32 -22.99
N LEU A 135 25.57 -1.25 -23.95
CA LEU A 135 24.33 -1.72 -24.57
C LEU A 135 23.26 -2.13 -23.54
N TRP A 136 23.69 -2.85 -22.50
CA TRP A 136 22.79 -3.26 -21.42
C TRP A 136 22.15 -2.09 -20.67
N ARG A 137 22.93 -1.06 -20.37
CA ARG A 137 22.39 0.15 -19.71
C ARG A 137 21.38 0.87 -20.59
N ARG A 138 21.67 0.99 -21.90
CA ARG A 138 20.73 1.59 -22.87
C ARG A 138 19.44 0.79 -22.98
N PHE A 139 19.51 -0.54 -22.96
CA PHE A 139 18.35 -1.42 -22.91
C PHE A 139 17.49 -1.17 -21.66
N GLN A 140 18.10 -1.13 -20.47
CA GLN A 140 17.38 -0.84 -19.24
C GLN A 140 16.68 0.54 -19.30
N LEU A 141 17.37 1.57 -19.78
CA LEU A 141 16.79 2.90 -19.93
C LEU A 141 15.64 2.93 -20.96
N ALA A 142 15.74 2.13 -22.05
CA ALA A 142 14.66 1.98 -23.02
C ALA A 142 13.42 1.29 -22.41
N VAL A 143 13.63 0.18 -21.69
CA VAL A 143 12.53 -0.54 -21.05
C VAL A 143 11.78 0.35 -20.06
N HIS A 144 12.50 1.16 -19.28
CA HIS A 144 11.91 2.09 -18.33
C HIS A 144 11.48 3.44 -18.95
N ASP A 145 11.60 3.59 -20.28
CA ASP A 145 11.24 4.81 -21.01
C ASP A 145 11.94 6.08 -20.46
N VAL A 146 13.21 5.94 -20.11
CA VAL A 146 14.06 7.06 -19.69
C VAL A 146 14.73 7.67 -20.91
N GLY A 147 14.20 8.79 -21.37
CA GLY A 147 14.67 9.49 -22.56
C GLY A 147 15.09 10.94 -22.29
N PRO A 148 15.84 11.56 -23.23
CA PRO A 148 16.22 12.97 -23.16
C PRO A 148 15.04 13.92 -22.94
N LYS A 149 13.86 13.61 -23.49
CA LYS A 149 12.65 14.42 -23.29
C LYS A 149 12.22 14.41 -21.83
N TYR A 150 12.09 13.23 -21.21
CA TYR A 150 11.69 13.12 -19.82
C TYR A 150 12.66 13.85 -18.89
N ILE A 151 13.98 13.75 -19.15
CA ILE A 151 15.00 14.45 -18.38
C ILE A 151 14.88 15.97 -18.52
N ARG A 152 14.68 16.49 -19.75
CA ARG A 152 14.45 17.93 -19.97
C ARG A 152 13.20 18.42 -19.25
N ASP A 153 12.13 17.65 -19.31
CA ASP A 153 10.88 17.98 -18.63
C ASP A 153 11.07 18.02 -17.11
N LEU A 154 11.78 17.06 -16.52
CA LEU A 154 12.11 17.08 -15.09
C LEU A 154 12.96 18.28 -14.70
N LYS A 155 13.96 18.62 -15.53
CA LYS A 155 14.78 19.84 -15.30
C LYS A 155 13.93 21.11 -15.36
N SER A 156 12.99 21.21 -16.28
CA SER A 156 12.06 22.37 -16.35
C SER A 156 11.17 22.48 -15.12
N GLU A 157 10.93 21.36 -14.44
CA GLU A 157 10.21 21.31 -13.17
C GLU A 157 11.12 21.54 -11.93
N GLY A 158 12.41 21.86 -12.14
CA GLY A 158 13.37 22.18 -11.08
C GLY A 158 14.18 20.99 -10.55
N TYR A 159 14.10 19.83 -11.21
CA TYR A 159 14.89 18.63 -10.88
C TYR A 159 16.14 18.51 -11.78
N ASP A 160 17.14 19.35 -11.60
CA ASP A 160 18.28 19.48 -12.50
C ASP A 160 19.54 18.70 -12.08
N LYS A 161 19.59 18.15 -10.86
CA LYS A 161 20.75 17.45 -10.28
C LYS A 161 20.43 16.00 -9.90
N LEU A 162 19.87 15.24 -10.83
CA LEU A 162 19.48 13.86 -10.59
C LEU A 162 20.48 12.90 -11.25
N SER A 163 20.77 11.78 -10.59
CA SER A 163 21.43 10.66 -11.23
C SER A 163 20.47 9.90 -12.15
N LEU A 164 21.02 9.16 -13.13
CA LEU A 164 20.20 8.30 -14.01
C LEU A 164 19.42 7.24 -13.23
N ASP A 165 19.95 6.77 -12.10
CA ASP A 165 19.27 5.78 -11.27
C ASP A 165 18.07 6.38 -10.55
N GLN A 166 18.17 7.62 -10.06
CA GLN A 166 17.02 8.34 -9.49
C GLN A 166 15.91 8.57 -10.53
N ILE A 167 16.30 8.97 -11.75
CA ILE A 167 15.36 9.20 -12.86
C ILE A 167 14.70 7.90 -13.28
N GLN A 168 15.47 6.81 -13.42
CA GLN A 168 14.94 5.50 -13.76
C GLN A 168 13.99 5.00 -12.67
N ARG A 169 14.37 5.14 -11.39
CA ARG A 169 13.51 4.79 -10.26
C ARG A 169 12.19 5.56 -10.31
N ALA A 170 12.23 6.87 -10.47
CA ALA A 170 11.02 7.69 -10.58
C ALA A 170 10.11 7.21 -11.72
N LYS A 171 10.68 6.93 -12.89
CA LYS A 171 9.93 6.45 -14.06
C LYS A 171 9.33 5.06 -13.81
N THR A 172 10.08 4.16 -13.17
CA THR A 172 9.62 2.80 -12.81
C THR A 172 8.42 2.84 -11.86
N HIS A 173 8.39 3.80 -10.94
CA HIS A 173 7.30 4.01 -9.99
C HIS A 173 6.17 4.91 -10.56
N GLY A 174 6.19 5.19 -11.86
CA GLY A 174 5.12 5.92 -12.53
C GLY A 174 5.09 7.42 -12.24
N VAL A 175 6.21 8.01 -11.82
CA VAL A 175 6.35 9.45 -11.72
C VAL A 175 6.58 10.02 -13.12
N THR A 176 5.49 10.30 -13.82
CA THR A 176 5.50 10.98 -15.11
C THR A 176 5.65 12.49 -14.93
N THR A 177 6.01 13.20 -15.98
CA THR A 177 6.06 14.68 -15.94
C THR A 177 4.69 15.28 -15.62
N ASP A 178 3.63 14.66 -16.14
CA ASP A 178 2.25 15.12 -15.85
C ASP A 178 1.90 14.93 -14.39
N TYR A 179 2.29 13.80 -13.78
CA TYR A 179 2.12 13.58 -12.35
C TYR A 179 2.89 14.61 -11.51
N VAL A 180 4.13 14.95 -11.90
CA VAL A 180 4.90 16.02 -11.25
C VAL A 180 4.14 17.34 -11.27
N LYS A 181 3.64 17.73 -12.45
CA LYS A 181 2.85 18.97 -12.64
C LYS A 181 1.54 18.94 -11.87
N GLU A 182 0.86 17.80 -11.87
CA GLU A 182 -0.39 17.59 -11.15
C GLU A 182 -0.22 17.82 -9.64
N ILE A 183 0.78 17.21 -9.02
CA ILE A 183 1.06 17.36 -7.58
C ILE A 183 1.55 18.78 -7.26
N LYS A 184 2.48 19.33 -8.03
CA LYS A 184 2.94 20.73 -7.85
C LYS A 184 1.81 21.74 -8.06
N GLY A 185 0.91 21.48 -9.00
CA GLY A 185 -0.28 22.30 -9.25
C GLY A 185 -1.25 22.33 -8.07
N GLN A 186 -1.18 21.36 -7.16
CA GLN A 186 -1.90 21.40 -5.88
C GLN A 186 -1.20 22.27 -4.83
N GLY A 187 -0.11 22.96 -5.16
CA GLY A 187 0.60 23.90 -4.28
C GLY A 187 1.68 23.24 -3.40
N PHE A 188 2.04 21.98 -3.66
CA PHE A 188 3.15 21.35 -2.93
C PHE A 188 4.51 21.81 -3.46
N LYS A 189 5.38 22.18 -2.54
CA LYS A 189 6.79 22.41 -2.81
C LYS A 189 7.55 21.11 -2.61
N VAL A 190 7.48 20.22 -3.59
CA VAL A 190 8.15 18.92 -3.53
C VAL A 190 9.63 19.12 -3.84
N ALA A 191 10.49 18.82 -2.86
CA ALA A 191 11.93 19.06 -2.96
C ALA A 191 12.66 17.96 -3.74
N THR A 192 12.17 16.72 -3.69
CA THR A 192 12.84 15.56 -4.27
C THR A 192 11.89 14.69 -5.10
N LEU A 193 12.43 13.96 -6.07
CA LEU A 193 11.65 12.93 -6.78
C LEU A 193 11.25 11.77 -5.87
N GLU A 194 11.98 11.49 -4.79
CA GLU A 194 11.67 10.41 -3.87
C GLU A 194 10.35 10.66 -3.12
N GLU A 195 10.07 11.92 -2.76
CA GLU A 195 8.75 12.30 -2.20
C GLU A 195 7.61 12.01 -3.18
N LEU A 196 7.82 12.25 -4.48
CA LEU A 196 6.84 11.93 -5.52
C LEU A 196 6.70 10.42 -5.75
N VAL A 197 7.81 9.67 -5.70
CA VAL A 197 7.81 8.19 -5.77
C VAL A 197 6.98 7.65 -4.60
N HIS A 198 7.27 8.09 -3.38
CA HIS A 198 6.53 7.69 -2.19
C HIS A 198 5.03 7.97 -2.33
N ALA A 199 4.65 9.19 -2.67
CA ALA A 199 3.25 9.55 -2.86
C ALA A 199 2.58 8.71 -3.97
N ARG A 200 3.29 8.44 -5.07
CA ARG A 200 2.78 7.63 -6.18
C ARG A 200 2.56 6.17 -5.80
N ASP A 201 3.50 5.58 -5.08
CA ASP A 201 3.45 4.18 -4.62
C ASP A 201 2.25 3.95 -3.68
N HIS A 202 1.93 4.95 -2.86
CA HIS A 202 0.75 4.96 -1.98
C HIS A 202 -0.54 5.42 -2.66
N GLY A 203 -0.52 5.61 -4.00
CA GLY A 203 -1.71 5.93 -4.78
C GLY A 203 -2.28 7.33 -4.56
N VAL A 204 -1.46 8.28 -4.14
CA VAL A 204 -1.84 9.69 -4.06
C VAL A 204 -1.83 10.27 -5.48
N THR A 205 -2.97 10.74 -5.95
CA THR A 205 -3.15 11.46 -7.24
C THR A 205 -3.53 12.91 -6.97
N GLY A 206 -3.34 13.80 -7.97
CA GLY A 206 -3.77 15.18 -7.82
C GLY A 206 -5.28 15.33 -7.63
N ASP A 207 -6.08 14.46 -8.27
CA ASP A 207 -7.54 14.42 -8.06
C ASP A 207 -7.90 14.03 -6.62
N PHE A 208 -7.20 13.05 -6.03
CA PHE A 208 -7.39 12.69 -4.63
C PHE A 208 -7.07 13.87 -3.71
N VAL A 209 -5.92 14.52 -3.92
CA VAL A 209 -5.52 15.71 -3.17
C VAL A 209 -6.53 16.83 -3.33
N LYS A 210 -6.91 17.16 -4.56
CA LYS A 210 -7.90 18.20 -4.88
C LYS A 210 -9.23 17.95 -4.17
N THR A 211 -9.70 16.72 -4.21
CA THR A 211 -10.95 16.29 -3.58
C THR A 211 -10.91 16.49 -2.07
N LEU A 212 -9.83 16.05 -1.41
CA LEU A 212 -9.73 16.19 0.05
C LEU A 212 -9.43 17.62 0.50
N LYS A 213 -8.72 18.42 -0.31
CA LYS A 213 -8.60 19.88 -0.06
C LYS A 213 -9.95 20.57 -0.09
N ALA A 214 -10.84 20.20 -1.02
CA ALA A 214 -12.21 20.71 -1.06
C ALA A 214 -13.01 20.32 0.19
N GLU A 215 -12.64 19.23 0.85
CA GLU A 215 -13.20 18.82 2.14
C GLU A 215 -12.52 19.50 3.35
N GLY A 216 -11.65 20.51 3.14
CA GLY A 216 -11.08 21.34 4.19
C GLY A 216 -9.63 21.01 4.58
N PHE A 217 -9.00 19.99 4.01
CA PHE A 217 -7.60 19.64 4.29
C PHE A 217 -6.61 20.49 3.45
N THR A 218 -6.84 21.79 3.38
CA THR A 218 -6.06 22.72 2.54
C THR A 218 -4.62 22.91 2.99
N GLY A 219 -4.34 22.76 4.29
CA GLY A 219 -3.02 22.89 4.90
C GLY A 219 -2.25 21.58 5.05
N ALA A 220 -2.85 20.44 4.66
CA ALA A 220 -2.21 19.14 4.80
C ALA A 220 -0.98 19.00 3.89
N THR A 221 0.07 18.36 4.40
CA THR A 221 1.30 18.02 3.68
C THR A 221 1.07 16.82 2.73
N LEU A 222 1.99 16.60 1.78
CA LEU A 222 1.92 15.45 0.89
C LEU A 222 1.95 14.13 1.68
N GLU A 223 2.75 14.05 2.73
CA GLU A 223 2.83 12.89 3.64
C GLU A 223 1.51 12.64 4.37
N GLU A 224 0.81 13.68 4.79
CA GLU A 224 -0.52 13.52 5.39
C GLU A 224 -1.56 13.01 4.40
N PHE A 225 -1.45 13.36 3.11
CA PHE A 225 -2.29 12.75 2.06
C PHE A 225 -1.93 11.28 1.83
N VAL A 226 -0.66 10.89 1.93
CA VAL A 226 -0.25 9.47 1.93
C VAL A 226 -0.92 8.73 3.09
N ARG A 227 -0.84 9.26 4.31
CA ARG A 227 -1.49 8.67 5.49
C ARG A 227 -3.01 8.53 5.31
N LEU A 228 -3.69 9.57 4.83
CA LEU A 228 -5.14 9.50 4.56
C LEU A 228 -5.46 8.38 3.56
N ARG A 229 -4.63 8.20 2.55
CA ARG A 229 -4.80 7.18 1.52
C ARG A 229 -4.60 5.77 2.07
N ASP A 230 -3.52 5.55 2.81
CA ASP A 230 -3.14 4.25 3.38
C ASP A 230 -4.18 3.74 4.39
N HIS A 231 -4.72 4.65 5.20
CA HIS A 231 -5.76 4.32 6.18
C HIS A 231 -7.17 4.32 5.60
N GLY A 232 -7.31 4.43 4.26
CA GLY A 232 -8.58 4.33 3.58
C GLY A 232 -9.58 5.45 3.94
N VAL A 233 -9.08 6.64 4.26
CA VAL A 233 -9.91 7.82 4.46
C VAL A 233 -10.37 8.33 3.10
N THR A 234 -11.65 8.18 2.81
CA THR A 234 -12.29 8.60 1.56
C THR A 234 -13.04 9.91 1.73
N GLN A 235 -13.36 10.57 0.60
CA GLN A 235 -14.21 11.76 0.62
C GLN A 235 -15.56 11.48 1.30
N SER A 236 -16.21 10.37 0.97
CA SER A 236 -17.51 10.03 1.57
C SER A 236 -17.41 9.86 3.09
N PHE A 237 -16.36 9.19 3.58
CA PHE A 237 -16.14 9.07 5.02
C PHE A 237 -16.01 10.43 5.70
N ILE A 238 -15.23 11.34 5.12
CA ILE A 238 -15.06 12.71 5.66
C ILE A 238 -16.39 13.45 5.68
N GLN A 239 -17.15 13.40 4.58
CA GLN A 239 -18.46 14.06 4.49
C GLN A 239 -19.47 13.52 5.52
N ASP A 240 -19.48 12.21 5.72
CA ASP A 240 -20.40 11.59 6.68
C ASP A 240 -19.96 11.87 8.13
N MET A 241 -18.67 11.95 8.41
CA MET A 241 -18.17 12.40 9.71
C MET A 241 -18.47 13.88 9.98
N LYS A 242 -18.42 14.75 8.95
CA LYS A 242 -18.89 16.14 9.06
C LYS A 242 -20.38 16.25 9.35
N LYS A 243 -21.22 15.46 8.66
CA LYS A 243 -22.67 15.36 8.95
C LYS A 243 -22.91 14.86 10.37
N ALA A 244 -22.05 13.99 10.87
CA ALA A 244 -22.07 13.56 12.26
C ALA A 244 -21.52 14.61 13.25
N GLY A 245 -21.15 15.83 12.79
CA GLY A 245 -20.78 16.97 13.61
C GLY A 245 -19.28 17.18 13.81
N PHE A 246 -18.41 16.47 13.09
CA PHE A 246 -16.96 16.65 13.18
C PHE A 246 -16.42 17.51 12.02
N THR A 247 -16.86 18.76 11.95
CA THR A 247 -16.52 19.68 10.85
C THR A 247 -15.09 20.21 10.90
N GLY A 248 -14.44 20.20 12.06
CA GLY A 248 -13.07 20.69 12.28
C GLY A 248 -12.06 19.58 12.56
N ALA A 249 -12.38 18.33 12.24
CA ALA A 249 -11.47 17.19 12.47
C ALA A 249 -10.20 17.31 11.63
N THR A 250 -9.06 17.00 12.24
CA THR A 250 -7.73 16.99 11.62
C THR A 250 -7.51 15.73 10.80
N VAL A 251 -6.40 15.68 10.04
CA VAL A 251 -5.95 14.44 9.37
C VAL A 251 -5.80 13.30 10.37
N GLU A 252 -5.15 13.57 11.52
CA GLU A 252 -4.95 12.60 12.59
C GLU A 252 -6.27 12.07 13.14
N ASP A 253 -7.25 12.95 13.38
CA ASP A 253 -8.57 12.54 13.87
C ASP A 253 -9.27 11.59 12.90
N MET A 254 -9.22 11.89 11.59
CA MET A 254 -9.85 11.06 10.57
C MET A 254 -9.16 9.70 10.41
N VAL A 255 -7.83 9.67 10.46
CA VAL A 255 -7.03 8.44 10.44
C VAL A 255 -7.37 7.58 11.66
N ARG A 256 -7.29 8.14 12.87
CA ARG A 256 -7.63 7.41 14.11
C ARG A 256 -9.06 6.90 14.11
N ALA A 257 -10.02 7.73 13.70
CA ALA A 257 -11.40 7.29 13.61
C ALA A 257 -11.56 6.08 12.66
N ARG A 258 -10.86 6.10 11.54
CA ARG A 258 -10.89 5.02 10.56
C ARG A 258 -10.26 3.73 11.09
N ASP A 259 -9.08 3.82 11.69
CA ASP A 259 -8.31 2.70 12.22
C ASP A 259 -9.03 1.98 13.36
N HIS A 260 -9.66 2.76 14.24
CA HIS A 260 -10.40 2.24 15.38
C HIS A 260 -11.88 1.90 15.07
N GLY A 261 -12.25 1.95 13.77
CA GLY A 261 -13.59 1.56 13.32
C GLY A 261 -14.73 2.46 13.83
N VAL A 262 -14.44 3.74 14.07
CA VAL A 262 -15.46 4.75 14.36
C VAL A 262 -16.18 5.10 13.07
N LYS A 263 -17.35 4.51 12.86
CA LYS A 263 -18.20 4.77 11.69
C LYS A 263 -19.21 5.90 12.00
N PRO A 264 -19.63 6.68 11.00
CA PRO A 264 -20.62 7.75 11.19
C PRO A 264 -21.93 7.27 11.83
N GLU A 265 -22.39 6.06 11.46
CA GLU A 265 -23.60 5.45 12.02
C GLU A 265 -23.46 5.20 13.53
N TYR A 266 -22.30 4.66 13.94
CA TYR A 266 -21.99 4.44 15.35
C TYR A 266 -22.01 5.75 16.15
N VAL A 267 -21.42 6.80 15.60
CA VAL A 267 -21.45 8.15 16.20
C VAL A 267 -22.87 8.63 16.42
N GLN A 268 -23.72 8.52 15.39
CA GLN A 268 -25.12 8.97 15.47
C GLN A 268 -25.92 8.17 16.49
N GLU A 269 -25.74 6.86 16.54
CA GLU A 269 -26.45 5.99 17.47
C GLU A 269 -26.04 6.23 18.92
N ILE A 270 -24.74 6.33 19.21
CA ILE A 270 -24.22 6.65 20.56
C ILE A 270 -24.73 8.02 21.03
N ARG A 271 -24.77 9.04 20.15
CA ARG A 271 -25.32 10.36 20.49
C ARG A 271 -26.82 10.32 20.82
N ARG A 272 -27.60 9.48 20.09
CA ARG A 272 -29.03 9.29 20.37
C ARG A 272 -29.29 8.71 21.76
N LEU A 273 -28.30 7.97 22.30
CA LEU A 273 -28.37 7.43 23.67
C LEU A 273 -28.05 8.46 24.76
N GLY A 274 -27.72 9.71 24.39
CA GLY A 274 -27.56 10.79 25.35
C GLY A 274 -26.31 10.71 26.25
N LEU A 275 -25.28 9.94 25.87
CA LEU A 275 -24.11 9.67 26.70
C LEU A 275 -23.16 10.88 26.86
N GLY A 276 -23.44 12.03 26.22
CA GLY A 276 -22.60 13.23 26.30
C GLY A 276 -21.26 13.09 25.59
N VAL A 277 -21.12 12.14 24.64
CA VAL A 277 -19.91 11.92 23.84
C VAL A 277 -19.82 12.95 22.72
N ASN A 278 -18.81 13.81 22.76
CA ASN A 278 -18.71 14.95 21.86
C ASN A 278 -17.43 14.98 21.02
N THR A 279 -16.37 14.26 21.41
CA THR A 279 -15.07 14.25 20.72
C THR A 279 -14.80 12.93 20.02
N LEU A 280 -14.07 12.96 18.90
CA LEU A 280 -13.64 11.74 18.20
C LEU A 280 -12.82 10.83 19.11
N GLU A 281 -11.99 11.40 19.97
CA GLU A 281 -11.19 10.63 20.94
C GLU A 281 -12.09 9.80 21.88
N GLN A 282 -13.18 10.36 22.38
CA GLN A 282 -14.13 9.61 23.20
C GLN A 282 -14.78 8.46 22.41
N PHE A 283 -15.13 8.67 21.13
CA PHE A 283 -15.67 7.59 20.28
C PHE A 283 -14.63 6.51 19.99
N VAL A 284 -13.37 6.89 19.73
CA VAL A 284 -12.26 5.95 19.59
C VAL A 284 -12.13 5.11 20.87
N ARG A 285 -12.09 5.76 22.03
CA ARG A 285 -11.99 5.08 23.32
C ARG A 285 -13.14 4.09 23.55
N LEU A 286 -14.38 4.48 23.25
CA LEU A 286 -15.51 3.55 23.34
C LEU A 286 -15.31 2.33 22.43
N ARG A 287 -14.83 2.52 21.21
CA ARG A 287 -14.58 1.42 20.27
C ARG A 287 -13.44 0.50 20.73
N ASP A 288 -12.36 1.05 21.23
CA ASP A 288 -11.19 0.30 21.71
C ASP A 288 -11.56 -0.63 22.87
N HIS A 289 -12.44 -0.18 23.75
CA HIS A 289 -12.94 -0.97 24.87
C HIS A 289 -14.18 -1.82 24.52
N GLY A 290 -14.53 -1.93 23.21
CA GLY A 290 -15.62 -2.79 22.75
C GLY A 290 -17.00 -2.35 23.23
N ILE A 291 -17.21 -1.05 23.46
CA ILE A 291 -18.53 -0.49 23.79
C ILE A 291 -19.33 -0.40 22.50
N THR A 292 -20.32 -1.26 22.37
CA THR A 292 -21.27 -1.24 21.26
C THR A 292 -22.57 -0.55 21.66
N VAL A 293 -23.37 -0.16 20.67
CA VAL A 293 -24.70 0.41 20.90
C VAL A 293 -25.59 -0.58 21.66
N GLU A 294 -25.52 -1.88 21.32
CA GLU A 294 -26.26 -2.96 21.95
C GLU A 294 -25.86 -3.12 23.42
N TYR A 295 -24.58 -3.02 23.74
CA TYR A 295 -24.09 -3.07 25.12
C TYR A 295 -24.69 -1.94 25.97
N VAL A 296 -24.65 -0.71 25.44
CA VAL A 296 -25.23 0.44 26.15
C VAL A 296 -26.74 0.25 26.36
N LYS A 297 -27.48 -0.09 25.29
CA LYS A 297 -28.95 -0.35 25.37
C LYS A 297 -29.26 -1.48 26.36
N ALA A 298 -28.47 -2.52 26.40
CA ALA A 298 -28.67 -3.62 27.33
C ALA A 298 -28.44 -3.20 28.79
N LEU A 299 -27.50 -2.33 29.10
CA LEU A 299 -27.32 -1.72 30.41
C LEU A 299 -28.45 -0.75 30.75
N GLU A 300 -28.94 0.04 29.78
CA GLU A 300 -30.10 0.91 29.98
C GLU A 300 -31.36 0.11 30.32
N ALA A 301 -31.56 -1.02 29.67
CA ALA A 301 -32.68 -1.94 29.98
C ALA A 301 -32.56 -2.50 31.42
N GLN A 302 -31.36 -2.56 31.96
CA GLN A 302 -31.08 -2.86 33.35
C GLN A 302 -31.18 -1.63 34.28
N GLY A 303 -31.67 -0.46 33.77
CA GLY A 303 -31.86 0.74 34.55
C GLY A 303 -30.65 1.66 34.69
N PHE A 304 -29.53 1.35 34.05
CA PHE A 304 -28.35 2.20 34.05
C PHE A 304 -28.36 3.18 32.87
N LYS A 305 -29.04 4.32 33.05
CA LYS A 305 -29.19 5.36 32.03
C LYS A 305 -28.13 6.44 32.19
N ASN A 306 -27.72 7.08 31.05
CA ASN A 306 -26.78 8.20 31.01
C ASN A 306 -25.46 7.89 31.72
N VAL A 307 -24.96 6.67 31.57
CA VAL A 307 -23.70 6.24 32.21
C VAL A 307 -22.53 7.00 31.58
N PRO A 308 -21.66 7.63 32.37
CA PRO A 308 -20.45 8.27 31.84
C PRO A 308 -19.57 7.30 31.08
N VAL A 309 -18.85 7.82 30.06
CA VAL A 309 -17.93 7.02 29.20
C VAL A 309 -16.95 6.19 30.05
N GLU A 310 -16.37 6.81 31.06
CA GLU A 310 -15.39 6.16 31.95
C GLU A 310 -16.00 4.97 32.71
N ASP A 311 -17.24 5.10 33.17
CA ASP A 311 -17.93 4.03 33.87
C ASP A 311 -18.36 2.93 32.89
N LEU A 312 -18.75 3.24 31.65
CA LEU A 312 -19.03 2.25 30.60
C LEU A 312 -17.76 1.44 30.29
N VAL A 313 -16.66 2.14 30.06
CA VAL A 313 -15.36 1.51 29.79
C VAL A 313 -14.94 0.60 30.95
N ARG A 314 -14.94 1.12 32.17
CA ARG A 314 -14.61 0.35 33.36
C ARG A 314 -15.51 -0.88 33.51
N THR A 315 -16.81 -0.71 33.33
CA THR A 315 -17.79 -1.81 33.46
C THR A 315 -17.52 -2.91 32.43
N LYS A 316 -17.19 -2.52 31.21
CA LYS A 316 -16.86 -3.46 30.11
C LYS A 316 -15.52 -4.18 30.34
N ASP A 317 -14.47 -3.45 30.72
CA ASP A 317 -13.14 -3.98 30.93
C ASP A 317 -13.11 -5.01 32.07
N HIS A 318 -13.93 -4.82 33.09
CA HIS A 318 -14.11 -5.76 34.18
C HIS A 318 -15.11 -6.90 33.86
N GLY A 319 -15.52 -7.04 32.59
CA GLY A 319 -16.33 -8.16 32.13
C GLY A 319 -17.77 -8.18 32.68
N VAL A 320 -18.30 -7.03 33.04
CA VAL A 320 -19.72 -6.91 33.44
C VAL A 320 -20.61 -6.84 32.19
N SER A 321 -21.42 -7.86 31.98
CA SER A 321 -22.45 -7.87 30.94
C SER A 321 -23.79 -7.47 31.53
N ALA A 322 -24.75 -7.04 30.68
CA ALA A 322 -26.11 -6.77 31.10
C ALA A 322 -26.82 -8.02 31.64
N GLU A 323 -26.46 -9.19 31.14
CA GLU A 323 -26.91 -10.49 31.63
C GLU A 323 -26.45 -10.74 33.07
N PHE A 324 -25.15 -10.51 33.37
CA PHE A 324 -24.66 -10.61 34.75
C PHE A 324 -25.39 -9.66 35.70
N VAL A 325 -25.70 -8.44 35.23
CA VAL A 325 -26.55 -7.50 36.00
C VAL A 325 -27.93 -8.04 36.25
N ALA A 326 -28.59 -8.62 35.23
CA ALA A 326 -29.91 -9.21 35.36
C ALA A 326 -29.92 -10.36 36.37
N ASP A 327 -28.95 -11.27 36.27
CA ASP A 327 -28.79 -12.41 37.18
C ASP A 327 -28.62 -11.95 38.64
N MET A 328 -27.83 -10.91 38.88
CA MET A 328 -27.64 -10.34 40.23
C MET A 328 -28.96 -9.75 40.77
N LYS A 329 -29.74 -9.10 39.94
CA LYS A 329 -31.06 -8.56 40.33
C LYS A 329 -32.09 -9.68 40.63
N GLU A 330 -32.08 -10.76 39.85
CA GLU A 330 -32.96 -11.91 40.05
C GLU A 330 -32.75 -12.55 41.43
N ILE A 331 -31.50 -12.67 41.85
CA ILE A 331 -31.15 -13.17 43.18
C ILE A 331 -31.32 -12.13 44.30
N GLY A 332 -31.94 -10.98 44.03
CA GLY A 332 -32.31 -9.98 45.01
C GLY A 332 -31.29 -8.86 45.24
N LEU A 333 -30.20 -8.79 44.50
CA LEU A 333 -29.21 -7.69 44.54
C LEU A 333 -29.65 -6.57 43.58
N ARG A 334 -30.77 -5.87 43.90
CA ARG A 334 -31.46 -5.01 42.94
C ARG A 334 -31.01 -3.56 42.87
N ASN A 335 -30.40 -3.03 43.93
CA ASN A 335 -30.09 -1.60 44.05
C ASN A 335 -28.59 -1.33 44.07
N LEU A 336 -27.84 -2.09 43.30
CA LEU A 336 -26.41 -1.92 43.21
C LEU A 336 -26.03 -0.85 42.19
N THR A 337 -24.99 -0.06 42.50
CA THR A 337 -24.34 0.80 41.52
C THR A 337 -23.46 -0.03 40.58
N LEU A 338 -23.12 0.53 39.38
CA LEU A 338 -22.15 -0.14 38.48
C LEU A 338 -20.85 -0.42 39.16
N SER A 339 -20.32 0.48 39.99
CA SER A 339 -19.08 0.27 40.75
C SER A 339 -19.17 -0.92 41.70
N GLN A 340 -20.32 -1.10 42.36
CA GLN A 340 -20.52 -2.27 43.23
C GLN A 340 -20.61 -3.57 42.42
N ILE A 341 -21.28 -3.53 41.25
CA ILE A 341 -21.38 -4.68 40.35
C ILE A 341 -20.01 -5.07 39.78
N VAL A 342 -19.17 -4.09 39.38
CA VAL A 342 -17.79 -4.29 38.97
C VAL A 342 -17.02 -4.98 40.10
N ARG A 343 -17.10 -4.48 41.35
CA ARG A 343 -16.43 -5.05 42.50
C ARG A 343 -16.88 -6.49 42.75
N LEU A 344 -18.17 -6.80 42.66
CA LEU A 344 -18.64 -8.17 42.80
C LEU A 344 -18.07 -9.07 41.71
N ARG A 345 -18.01 -8.58 40.48
CA ARG A 345 -17.43 -9.31 39.33
C ARG A 345 -15.95 -9.61 39.53
N ASP A 346 -15.18 -8.64 39.97
CA ASP A 346 -13.74 -8.74 40.21
C ASP A 346 -13.40 -9.78 41.30
N HIS A 347 -14.24 -9.85 42.32
CA HIS A 347 -14.08 -10.85 43.39
C HIS A 347 -14.73 -12.20 43.09
N GLY A 348 -15.22 -12.41 41.84
CA GLY A 348 -15.83 -13.68 41.43
C GLY A 348 -17.12 -14.02 42.20
N ILE A 349 -17.87 -12.99 42.63
CA ILE A 349 -19.23 -13.16 43.20
C ILE A 349 -20.17 -13.45 42.08
N THR A 350 -20.70 -14.64 42.04
CA THR A 350 -21.71 -15.11 41.07
C THR A 350 -23.03 -15.36 41.73
N PRO A 351 -24.16 -15.50 41.00
CA PRO A 351 -25.45 -15.95 41.56
C PRO A 351 -25.32 -17.24 42.38
N GLY A 352 -24.53 -18.20 41.88
CA GLY A 352 -24.26 -19.45 42.56
C GLY A 352 -23.55 -19.26 43.91
N PHE A 353 -22.57 -18.35 44.01
CA PHE A 353 -21.95 -18.02 45.27
C PHE A 353 -22.91 -17.41 46.27
N VAL A 354 -23.72 -16.45 45.85
CA VAL A 354 -24.77 -15.81 46.72
C VAL A 354 -25.74 -16.85 47.24
N ASN A 355 -26.23 -17.74 46.39
CA ASN A 355 -27.17 -18.82 46.82
C ASN A 355 -26.50 -19.79 47.77
N HIS A 356 -25.22 -20.13 47.57
CA HIS A 356 -24.46 -20.96 48.49
C HIS A 356 -24.27 -20.28 49.86
N ALA A 357 -23.96 -18.99 49.91
CA ALA A 357 -23.87 -18.22 51.14
C ALA A 357 -25.19 -18.24 51.91
N ARG A 358 -26.31 -18.03 51.21
CA ARG A 358 -27.67 -18.09 51.80
C ARG A 358 -27.98 -19.46 52.41
N ALA A 359 -27.62 -20.53 51.72
CA ALA A 359 -27.81 -21.89 52.20
C ALA A 359 -27.04 -22.17 53.51
N ARG A 360 -25.94 -21.42 53.75
CA ARG A 360 -25.17 -21.46 54.99
C ARG A 360 -25.62 -20.44 56.07
N GLY A 361 -26.73 -19.76 55.83
CA GLY A 361 -27.33 -18.85 56.80
C GLY A 361 -26.97 -17.37 56.63
N TYR A 362 -26.11 -17.01 55.66
CA TYR A 362 -25.71 -15.62 55.37
C TYR A 362 -26.75 -14.97 54.45
N LYS A 363 -27.67 -14.18 55.01
CA LYS A 363 -28.78 -13.55 54.29
C LYS A 363 -28.44 -12.11 53.82
N THR A 364 -27.17 -11.84 53.59
CA THR A 364 -26.76 -10.49 53.20
C THR A 364 -27.05 -10.16 51.74
N THR A 365 -27.32 -8.88 51.48
CA THR A 365 -27.35 -8.24 50.13
C THR A 365 -26.30 -7.14 50.04
N ASP A 366 -25.46 -6.96 51.05
CA ASP A 366 -24.35 -6.00 51.06
C ASP A 366 -23.17 -6.53 50.20
N PRO A 367 -22.75 -5.81 49.14
CA PRO A 367 -21.64 -6.20 48.33
C PRO A 367 -20.32 -6.40 49.08
N ASP A 368 -20.07 -5.55 50.11
CA ASP A 368 -18.83 -5.61 50.89
C ASP A 368 -18.78 -6.84 51.80
N GLU A 369 -19.89 -7.22 52.33
CA GLU A 369 -20.01 -8.45 53.11
C GLU A 369 -19.88 -9.69 52.23
N LEU A 370 -20.49 -9.73 51.05
CA LEU A 370 -20.33 -10.82 50.08
C LEU A 370 -18.88 -11.00 49.67
N VAL A 371 -18.15 -9.92 49.43
CA VAL A 371 -16.73 -9.95 49.11
C VAL A 371 -15.90 -10.48 50.31
N ARG A 372 -16.21 -10.04 51.54
CA ARG A 372 -15.53 -10.57 52.76
C ARG A 372 -15.76 -12.06 52.92
N LEU A 373 -16.98 -12.53 52.74
CA LEU A 373 -17.30 -13.96 52.81
C LEU A 373 -16.55 -14.78 51.77
N LYS A 374 -16.44 -14.27 50.52
CA LYS A 374 -15.69 -14.92 49.47
C LYS A 374 -14.20 -15.01 49.78
N ASN A 375 -13.61 -13.89 50.19
CA ASN A 375 -12.19 -13.82 50.54
C ASN A 375 -11.86 -14.62 51.82
N GLY A 376 -12.79 -14.74 52.74
CA GLY A 376 -12.70 -15.55 53.95
C GLY A 376 -12.81 -17.07 53.71
N GLY A 377 -12.96 -17.52 52.49
CA GLY A 377 -12.93 -18.95 52.13
C GLY A 377 -14.28 -19.67 52.22
N LEU A 378 -15.40 -18.94 52.23
CA LEU A 378 -16.73 -19.55 52.29
C LEU A 378 -17.03 -20.56 51.17
N TRP A 379 -16.27 -20.47 50.06
CA TRP A 379 -16.43 -21.33 48.90
C TRP A 379 -15.46 -22.53 48.87
N ARG A 380 -14.55 -22.67 49.85
CA ARG A 380 -13.63 -23.79 49.95
C ARG A 380 -14.30 -25.05 50.51
#